data_ecfab5a4fcedcb921b04dca49bc80fe4
#
_entry.id   ecfab5a4fcedcb921b04dca49bc80fe4
#
_cell.length_a   1.000
_cell.length_b   1.000
_cell.length_c   1.000
_cell.angle_alpha   90.00
_cell.angle_beta   90.00
_cell.angle_gamma   90.00
#
_symmetry.space_group_name_H-M   'P 1'
#
loop_
_entity.id
_entity.type
_entity.pdbx_description
1 polymer ?
#
loop_
_entity_poly.entity_id
_entity_poly.type
_entity_poly.pdbx_seq_one_letter_code
_entity_poly.pdbx_strand_id
1 'polypeptide(L)'
;MRVLVAARDVRVRRSLSSLLELDGNRVVAATDEPGLLPELDADLGPDLVVLELGRRGLPQDLRVVEELARRGGAVIAVSSGTAACAAVLAAGALACLDKDSAFTERLAEAVRTLAGPRMSAPPP
;
A
#
# COMPACT_ATOMS: atom_id res chain seq x y z
N MET A 1 -1.78 -11.48 5.04
CA MET A 1 -0.58 -11.06 4.30
C MET A 1 0.33 -10.23 5.20
N ARG A 2 1.59 -10.17 4.87
CA ARG A 2 2.56 -9.29 5.52
C ARG A 2 2.55 -7.95 4.77
N VAL A 3 2.31 -6.86 5.48
CA VAL A 3 2.11 -5.54 4.87
C VAL A 3 3.08 -4.52 5.44
N LEU A 4 3.66 -3.73 4.56
CA LEU A 4 4.49 -2.59 4.91
C LEU A 4 3.67 -1.32 4.66
N VAL A 5 3.56 -0.44 5.64
CA VAL A 5 2.76 0.78 5.56
C VAL A 5 3.66 2.01 5.55
N ALA A 6 3.40 2.94 4.65
CA ALA A 6 4.06 4.24 4.64
C ALA A 6 3.04 5.37 4.56
N ALA A 7 3.09 6.27 5.50
CA ALA A 7 2.26 7.46 5.54
C ALA A 7 2.94 8.53 6.39
N ARG A 8 3.02 9.75 5.87
CA ARG A 8 3.67 10.86 6.58
C ARG A 8 2.87 11.31 7.79
N ASP A 9 1.54 11.30 7.69
CA ASP A 9 0.67 11.66 8.80
C ASP A 9 0.52 10.48 9.75
N VAL A 10 0.82 10.69 11.03
CA VAL A 10 0.76 9.63 12.05
C VAL A 10 -0.66 9.05 12.21
N ARG A 11 -1.69 9.88 12.05
CA ARG A 11 -3.08 9.41 12.18
C ARG A 11 -3.46 8.50 11.02
N VAL A 12 -3.06 8.86 9.82
CA VAL A 12 -3.28 8.03 8.63
C VAL A 12 -2.52 6.72 8.77
N ARG A 13 -1.27 6.79 9.18
CA ARG A 13 -0.42 5.60 9.36
C ARG A 13 -1.03 4.62 10.37
N ARG A 14 -1.51 5.13 11.50
CA ARG A 14 -2.17 4.31 12.53
C ARG A 14 -3.49 3.73 12.03
N SER A 15 -4.29 4.53 11.32
CA SER A 15 -5.56 4.07 10.77
C SER A 15 -5.37 2.97 9.75
N LEU A 16 -4.44 3.12 8.83
CA LEU A 16 -4.12 2.10 7.83
C LEU A 16 -3.65 0.82 8.49
N SER A 17 -2.75 0.93 9.46
CA SER A 17 -2.24 -0.24 10.17
C SER A 17 -3.36 -0.98 10.92
N SER A 18 -4.21 -0.24 11.60
CA SER A 18 -5.34 -0.85 12.34
C SER A 18 -6.33 -1.54 11.42
N LEU A 19 -6.69 -0.90 10.30
CA LEU A 19 -7.62 -1.49 9.34
C LEU A 19 -7.07 -2.79 8.74
N LEU A 20 -5.79 -2.80 8.40
CA LEU A 20 -5.14 -3.98 7.85
C LEU A 20 -5.09 -5.11 8.87
N GLU A 21 -4.75 -4.81 10.11
CA GLU A 21 -4.68 -5.81 11.17
C GLU A 21 -6.05 -6.37 11.53
N LEU A 22 -7.10 -5.53 11.55
CA LEU A 22 -8.47 -5.98 11.76
C LEU A 22 -8.94 -6.97 10.69
N ASP A 23 -8.42 -6.85 9.47
CA ASP A 23 -8.75 -7.75 8.38
C ASP A 23 -7.81 -8.96 8.30
N GLY A 24 -7.05 -9.22 9.35
CA GLY A 24 -6.22 -10.42 9.48
C GLY A 24 -4.82 -10.30 8.90
N ASN A 25 -4.39 -9.12 8.47
CA ASN A 25 -3.05 -8.91 7.93
C ASN A 25 -2.08 -8.55 9.05
N ARG A 26 -0.79 -8.80 8.81
CA ARG A 26 0.27 -8.43 9.72
C ARG A 26 1.03 -7.23 9.18
N VAL A 27 1.00 -6.12 9.90
CA VAL A 27 1.81 -4.96 9.56
C VAL A 27 3.21 -5.18 10.11
N VAL A 28 4.16 -5.47 9.22
CA VAL A 28 5.53 -5.82 9.60
C VAL A 28 6.37 -4.59 9.92
N ALA A 29 6.01 -3.45 9.36
CA ALA A 29 6.60 -2.16 9.70
C ALA A 29 5.71 -1.03 9.19
N ALA A 30 5.80 0.12 9.84
CA ALA A 30 5.13 1.35 9.41
C ALA A 30 6.14 2.50 9.48
N THR A 31 6.23 3.29 8.42
CA THR A 31 7.19 4.38 8.33
C THR A 31 6.51 5.69 7.93
N ASP A 32 7.07 6.80 8.39
CA ASP A 32 6.67 8.14 7.96
C ASP A 32 7.53 8.66 6.79
N GLU A 33 8.52 7.87 6.37
CA GLU A 33 9.44 8.22 5.30
C GLU A 33 9.29 7.25 4.12
N PRO A 34 8.50 7.60 3.10
CA PRO A 34 8.34 6.73 1.92
C PRO A 34 9.65 6.37 1.23
N GLY A 35 10.66 7.25 1.31
CA GLY A 35 11.97 6.98 0.73
C GLY A 35 12.69 5.77 1.31
N LEU A 36 12.29 5.30 2.50
CA LEU A 36 12.85 4.10 3.11
C LEU A 36 12.20 2.80 2.60
N LEU A 37 11.11 2.89 1.84
CA LEU A 37 10.37 1.70 1.42
C LEU A 37 11.22 0.70 0.63
N PRO A 38 12.08 1.09 -0.30
CA PRO A 38 12.91 0.10 -1.01
C PRO A 38 13.81 -0.70 -0.08
N GLU A 39 14.40 -0.06 0.92
CA GLU A 39 15.26 -0.75 1.90
C GLU A 39 14.45 -1.68 2.80
N LEU A 40 13.30 -1.20 3.30
CA LEU A 40 12.43 -2.00 4.14
C LEU A 40 11.84 -3.18 3.37
N ASP A 41 11.49 -2.97 2.10
CA ASP A 41 11.01 -4.04 1.24
C ASP A 41 12.07 -5.13 1.07
N ALA A 42 13.31 -4.73 0.82
CA ALA A 42 14.42 -5.67 0.68
C ALA A 42 14.69 -6.46 1.98
N ASP A 43 14.60 -5.78 3.13
CA ASP A 43 14.90 -6.39 4.44
C ASP A 43 13.77 -7.27 4.96
N LEU A 44 12.53 -6.87 4.78
CA LEU A 44 11.38 -7.50 5.42
C LEU A 44 10.59 -8.43 4.50
N GLY A 45 10.71 -8.27 3.19
CA GLY A 45 10.03 -9.11 2.21
C GLY A 45 8.51 -9.11 2.38
N PRO A 46 7.85 -7.94 2.42
CA PRO A 46 6.40 -7.93 2.57
C PRO A 46 5.69 -8.47 1.33
N ASP A 47 4.44 -8.89 1.51
CA ASP A 47 3.59 -9.29 0.39
C ASP A 47 2.96 -8.09 -0.29
N LEU A 48 2.83 -6.97 0.44
CA LEU A 48 2.14 -5.77 -0.02
C LEU A 48 2.74 -4.54 0.65
N VAL A 49 2.84 -3.46 -0.11
CA VAL A 49 3.15 -2.12 0.41
C VAL A 49 1.93 -1.23 0.22
N VAL A 50 1.50 -0.57 1.30
CA VAL A 50 0.43 0.43 1.25
C VAL A 50 1.07 1.80 1.49
N LEU A 51 0.94 2.69 0.52
CA LEU A 51 1.60 3.99 0.53
C LEU A 51 0.58 5.13 0.40
N GLU A 52 0.57 6.03 1.38
CA GLU A 52 -0.17 7.28 1.25
C GLU A 52 0.65 8.27 0.41
N LEU A 53 0.04 8.79 -0.66
CA LEU A 53 0.67 9.78 -1.52
C LEU A 53 0.56 11.18 -0.91
N GLY A 54 1.69 11.87 -0.82
CA GLY A 54 1.74 13.24 -0.35
C GLY A 54 1.71 14.23 -1.52
N ARG A 55 1.07 15.39 -1.34
CA ARG A 55 1.02 16.42 -2.38
C ARG A 55 2.40 16.90 -2.77
N ARG A 56 3.25 17.20 -1.78
CA ARG A 56 4.59 17.74 -2.00
C ARG A 56 5.62 16.66 -2.31
N GLY A 57 5.35 15.44 -1.90
CA GLY A 57 6.26 14.32 -2.09
C GLY A 57 5.96 13.46 -3.31
N LEU A 58 5.00 13.87 -4.16
CA LEU A 58 4.55 13.02 -5.24
C LEU A 58 5.66 12.58 -6.20
N PRO A 59 6.57 13.44 -6.67
CA PRO A 59 7.65 12.98 -7.55
C PRO A 59 8.54 11.91 -6.92
N GLN A 60 8.85 12.05 -5.63
CA GLN A 60 9.61 11.05 -4.90
C GLN A 60 8.80 9.76 -4.72
N ASP A 61 7.52 9.89 -4.37
CA ASP A 61 6.65 8.74 -4.17
C ASP A 61 6.48 7.93 -5.45
N LEU A 62 6.38 8.59 -6.60
CA LEU A 62 6.31 7.91 -7.90
C LEU A 62 7.57 7.11 -8.19
N ARG A 63 8.75 7.66 -7.89
CA ARG A 63 10.01 6.94 -8.07
C ARG A 63 10.10 5.72 -7.15
N VAL A 64 9.61 5.85 -5.93
CA VAL A 64 9.56 4.73 -4.98
C VAL A 64 8.66 3.62 -5.52
N VAL A 65 7.48 3.96 -6.01
CA VAL A 65 6.54 3.00 -6.60
C VAL A 65 7.17 2.31 -7.82
N GLU A 66 7.80 3.06 -8.70
CA GLU A 66 8.49 2.49 -9.87
C GLU A 66 9.56 1.48 -9.45
N GLU A 67 10.34 1.80 -8.44
CA GLU A 67 11.40 0.91 -7.97
C GLU A 67 10.82 -0.37 -7.36
N LEU A 68 9.81 -0.24 -6.51
CA LEU A 68 9.15 -1.40 -5.90
C LEU A 68 8.50 -2.29 -6.97
N ALA A 69 7.82 -1.69 -7.93
CA ALA A 69 7.18 -2.42 -9.02
C ALA A 69 8.18 -3.17 -9.89
N ARG A 70 9.34 -2.57 -10.18
CA ARG A 70 10.40 -3.25 -10.93
C ARG A 70 10.93 -4.48 -10.23
N ARG A 71 10.88 -4.52 -8.90
CA ARG A 71 11.29 -5.66 -8.10
C ARG A 71 10.20 -6.71 -7.95
N GLY A 72 9.05 -6.50 -8.60
CA GLY A 72 7.90 -7.40 -8.49
C GLY A 72 7.04 -7.18 -7.27
N GLY A 73 7.23 -6.07 -6.55
CA GLY A 73 6.45 -5.73 -5.36
C GLY A 73 5.04 -5.28 -5.71
N ALA A 74 4.08 -5.63 -4.86
CA ALA A 74 2.70 -5.17 -4.97
C ALA A 74 2.53 -3.87 -4.17
N VAL A 75 2.03 -2.82 -4.80
CA VAL A 75 1.81 -1.52 -4.16
C VAL A 75 0.37 -1.09 -4.32
N ILE A 76 -0.28 -0.77 -3.21
CA ILE A 76 -1.56 -0.06 -3.19
C ILE A 76 -1.29 1.36 -2.71
N ALA A 77 -1.64 2.35 -3.51
CA ALA A 77 -1.51 3.75 -3.13
C ALA A 77 -2.84 4.27 -2.58
N VAL A 78 -2.74 5.21 -1.66
CA VAL A 78 -3.87 5.91 -1.06
C VAL A 78 -3.68 7.40 -1.35
N SER A 79 -4.69 8.04 -1.91
CA SER A 79 -4.60 9.44 -2.31
C SER A 79 -5.89 10.18 -2.04
N SER A 80 -5.82 11.49 -1.90
CA SER A 80 -6.98 12.38 -1.85
C SER A 80 -7.25 13.08 -3.18
N GLY A 81 -6.59 12.64 -4.29
CA GLY A 81 -6.76 13.27 -5.58
C GLY A 81 -6.63 12.31 -6.76
N THR A 82 -7.50 12.47 -7.77
CA THR A 82 -7.54 11.59 -8.94
C THR A 82 -6.33 11.73 -9.85
N ALA A 83 -5.75 12.91 -9.95
CA ALA A 83 -4.56 13.14 -10.78
C ALA A 83 -3.36 12.33 -10.28
N ALA A 84 -3.17 12.30 -8.96
CA ALA A 84 -2.12 11.50 -8.35
C ALA A 84 -2.35 10.00 -8.57
N CYS A 85 -3.60 9.54 -8.56
CA CYS A 85 -3.93 8.15 -8.85
C CYS A 85 -3.54 7.74 -10.25
N ALA A 86 -3.81 8.56 -11.27
CA ALA A 86 -3.40 8.25 -12.64
C ALA A 86 -1.88 8.08 -12.75
N ALA A 87 -1.13 8.99 -12.13
CA ALA A 87 0.33 8.96 -12.16
C ALA A 87 0.89 7.71 -11.46
N VAL A 88 0.35 7.35 -10.31
CA VAL A 88 0.88 6.22 -9.54
C VAL A 88 0.52 4.88 -10.18
N LEU A 89 -0.62 4.77 -10.82
CA LEU A 89 -0.96 3.57 -11.60
C LEU A 89 -0.02 3.41 -12.78
N ALA A 90 0.30 4.52 -13.48
CA ALA A 90 1.29 4.51 -14.55
C ALA A 90 2.68 4.11 -14.06
N ALA A 91 3.02 4.44 -12.82
CA ALA A 91 4.29 4.07 -12.20
C ALA A 91 4.36 2.59 -11.80
N GLY A 92 3.24 1.87 -11.81
CA GLY A 92 3.21 0.44 -11.55
C GLY A 92 2.45 0.00 -10.30
N ALA A 93 1.76 0.90 -9.62
CA ALA A 93 0.90 0.51 -8.50
C ALA A 93 -0.26 -0.36 -9.01
N LEU A 94 -0.66 -1.32 -8.22
CA LEU A 94 -1.77 -2.22 -8.57
C LEU A 94 -3.13 -1.54 -8.39
N ALA A 95 -3.23 -0.63 -7.45
CA ALA A 95 -4.45 0.10 -7.19
C ALA A 95 -4.12 1.46 -6.57
N CYS A 96 -5.01 2.43 -6.77
CA CYS A 96 -4.97 3.70 -6.07
C CYS A 96 -6.36 3.96 -5.50
N LEU A 97 -6.45 4.11 -4.19
CA LEU A 97 -7.71 4.27 -3.48
C LEU A 97 -7.86 5.70 -3.01
N ASP A 98 -9.05 6.25 -3.22
CA ASP A 98 -9.38 7.59 -2.75
C ASP A 98 -9.83 7.53 -1.29
N LYS A 99 -9.44 8.52 -0.50
CA LYS A 99 -9.84 8.63 0.90
C LYS A 99 -11.25 9.22 1.01
N ASP A 100 -12.23 8.47 0.60
CA ASP A 100 -13.64 8.85 0.73
C ASP A 100 -14.38 7.95 1.72
N SER A 101 -15.71 8.07 1.77
CA SER A 101 -16.53 7.32 2.73
C SER A 101 -16.51 5.79 2.52
N ALA A 102 -16.14 5.32 1.34
CA ALA A 102 -16.06 3.89 1.02
C ALA A 102 -14.63 3.35 1.09
N PHE A 103 -13.70 4.15 1.62
CA PHE A 103 -12.28 3.80 1.62
C PHE A 103 -12.00 2.49 2.36
N THR A 104 -12.59 2.29 3.54
CA THR A 104 -12.35 1.11 4.36
C THR A 104 -12.71 -0.18 3.63
N GLU A 105 -13.89 -0.21 3.02
CA GLU A 105 -14.37 -1.37 2.28
C GLU A 105 -13.51 -1.63 1.04
N ARG A 106 -13.12 -0.58 0.33
CA ARG A 106 -12.31 -0.72 -0.87
C ARG A 106 -10.89 -1.17 -0.57
N LEU A 107 -10.31 -0.71 0.56
CA LEU A 107 -9.01 -1.20 0.99
C LEU A 107 -9.08 -2.70 1.30
N ALA A 108 -10.06 -3.11 2.09
CA ALA A 108 -10.24 -4.52 2.44
C ALA A 108 -10.43 -5.39 1.19
N GLU A 109 -11.24 -4.93 0.24
CA GLU A 109 -11.48 -5.65 -1.01
C GLU A 109 -10.21 -5.77 -1.87
N ALA A 110 -9.46 -4.67 -2.00
CA ALA A 110 -8.21 -4.67 -2.76
C ALA A 110 -7.18 -5.63 -2.17
N VAL A 111 -7.05 -5.66 -0.86
CA VAL A 111 -6.14 -6.57 -0.16
C VAL A 111 -6.57 -8.02 -0.35
N ARG A 112 -7.87 -8.32 -0.22
CA ARG A 112 -8.39 -9.67 -0.45
C ARG A 112 -8.18 -10.13 -1.89
N THR A 113 -8.35 -9.23 -2.86
CA THR A 113 -8.10 -9.53 -4.27
C THR A 113 -6.64 -9.90 -4.51
N LEU A 114 -5.71 -9.20 -3.87
CA LEU A 114 -4.28 -9.51 -3.97
C LEU A 114 -3.93 -10.84 -3.29
N ALA A 115 -4.53 -11.13 -2.15
CA ALA A 115 -4.37 -12.41 -1.48
C ALA A 115 -4.87 -13.55 -2.36
N GLY A 116 -5.92 -13.27 -3.14
CA GLY A 116 -6.40 -14.15 -4.20
C GLY A 116 -6.91 -15.50 -3.73
N PRO A 117 -7.11 -16.41 -4.68
CA PRO A 117 -7.66 -17.74 -4.38
C PRO A 117 -6.80 -18.56 -3.43
N ARG A 118 -5.51 -18.28 -3.32
CA ARG A 118 -4.61 -19.05 -2.45
C ARG A 118 -4.99 -18.99 -0.98
N MET A 119 -5.57 -17.84 -0.55
CA MET A 119 -5.96 -17.66 0.84
C MET A 119 -7.34 -18.24 1.14
N SER A 120 -8.19 -18.35 0.14
CA SER A 120 -9.56 -18.84 0.29
C SER A 120 -9.74 -20.27 -0.22
N ALA A 121 -8.74 -20.86 -0.88
CA ALA A 121 -8.83 -22.21 -1.37
C ALA A 121 -8.84 -23.20 -0.18
N PRO A 122 -9.84 -24.09 -0.07
CA PRO A 122 -9.82 -25.10 0.97
C PRO A 122 -8.67 -26.08 0.71
N PRO A 123 -8.07 -26.64 1.76
CA PRO A 123 -7.08 -27.69 1.56
C PRO A 123 -7.71 -28.90 0.88
N PRO A 124 -6.97 -29.56 0.06
CA PRO A 124 -7.46 -30.77 -0.61
C PRO A 124 -7.81 -31.89 0.38
#